data_89b4f89da68447595f4c6a88e2daf8db
#
_entry.id   89b4f89da68447595f4c6a88e2daf8db
#
_cell.length_a   1.000
_cell.length_b   1.000
_cell.length_c   1.000
_cell.angle_alpha   90.00
_cell.angle_beta   90.00
_cell.angle_gamma   90.00
#
_symmetry.space_group_name_H-M   'P 1'
#
loop_
_entity.id
_entity.type
_entity.pdbx_description
1 polymer ?
#
loop_
_entity_poly.entity_id
_entity_poly.type
_entity_poly.pdbx_seq_one_letter_code
_entity_poly.pdbx_strand_id
1 'polypeptide(L)'
;MEWTDIRLTVAKADADNAEAVATMIAEGGIYIEDYSDIEQQVAEIAHVDLIEQELLDKPRDRVIIHMYLEPGTSPVETLALISARMEAAGIAYTVETEGVEQEDWQNGWRKYYHPLEIGKRLAVVPSWQEYDTDRVKLVLDPGLAFGTGGHETTSLCMEALDERVQGGERVLDIGTGSGILAIAALKLGAAVAEGVDIDPVAVRTAGENAALNGVQDKLTVLVGDLSDKASGKYDIITANIVANAILSLAPAVPGLMADGATFIASGIIDSRKDEVIAGLEAAGLAVVEVKEKRGWECIVCKKA
;
A
#
# COMPACT_ATOMS: atom_id res chain seq x y z
N MET A 1 15.55 2.17 17.97
CA MET A 1 14.53 2.30 16.91
C MET A 1 13.27 2.75 17.63
N GLU A 2 12.74 3.88 17.25
CA GLU A 2 11.63 4.52 17.95
C GLU A 2 10.35 4.26 17.19
N TRP A 3 9.30 3.80 17.88
CA TRP A 3 7.96 3.66 17.32
C TRP A 3 7.35 5.05 17.16
N THR A 4 6.55 5.25 16.13
CA THR A 4 5.80 6.50 15.94
C THR A 4 4.34 6.25 16.32
N ASP A 5 3.81 7.06 17.23
CA ASP A 5 2.39 7.10 17.60
C ASP A 5 1.69 8.19 16.76
N ILE A 6 0.76 7.78 15.89
CA ILE A 6 -0.13 8.69 15.16
C ILE A 6 -1.47 8.67 15.88
N ARG A 7 -1.92 9.82 16.36
CA ARG A 7 -3.18 10.00 17.08
C ARG A 7 -4.21 10.70 16.19
N LEU A 8 -5.27 9.99 15.84
CA LEU A 8 -6.38 10.54 15.07
C LEU A 8 -7.52 10.87 16.03
N THR A 9 -7.93 12.14 16.09
CA THR A 9 -9.12 12.54 16.83
C THR A 9 -10.27 12.75 15.87
N VAL A 10 -11.36 12.00 16.08
CA VAL A 10 -12.58 12.04 15.28
C VAL A 10 -13.81 12.29 16.16
N ALA A 11 -14.91 12.74 15.57
CA ALA A 11 -16.18 12.79 16.26
C ALA A 11 -16.66 11.37 16.63
N LYS A 12 -17.34 11.21 17.78
CA LYS A 12 -17.87 9.91 18.21
C LYS A 12 -18.74 9.23 17.14
N ALA A 13 -19.52 10.03 16.39
CA ALA A 13 -20.39 9.51 15.33
C ALA A 13 -19.63 8.85 14.15
N ASP A 14 -18.36 9.21 13.97
CA ASP A 14 -17.52 8.71 12.88
C ASP A 14 -16.52 7.66 13.37
N ALA A 15 -16.53 7.31 14.65
CA ALA A 15 -15.51 6.46 15.28
C ALA A 15 -15.36 5.09 14.60
N ASP A 16 -16.46 4.37 14.37
CA ASP A 16 -16.44 3.02 13.77
C ASP A 16 -15.83 3.03 12.35
N ASN A 17 -16.18 4.05 11.56
CA ASN A 17 -15.63 4.19 10.21
C ASN A 17 -14.14 4.58 10.23
N ALA A 18 -13.76 5.45 11.16
CA ALA A 18 -12.36 5.86 11.35
C ALA A 18 -11.51 4.70 11.88
N GLU A 19 -12.03 3.88 12.80
CA GLU A 19 -11.40 2.66 13.29
C GLU A 19 -11.14 1.67 12.13
N ALA A 20 -12.14 1.45 11.28
CA ALA A 20 -11.98 0.59 10.11
C ALA A 20 -10.86 1.07 9.19
N VAL A 21 -10.78 2.39 8.94
CA VAL A 21 -9.68 2.98 8.15
C VAL A 21 -8.33 2.80 8.85
N ALA A 22 -8.24 3.07 10.15
CA ALA A 22 -7.02 2.94 10.92
C ALA A 22 -6.50 1.49 10.96
N THR A 23 -7.40 0.52 11.18
CA THR A 23 -7.08 -0.92 11.19
C THR A 23 -6.53 -1.41 9.85
N MET A 24 -7.02 -0.88 8.74
CA MET A 24 -6.51 -1.24 7.40
C MET A 24 -5.09 -0.73 7.13
N ILE A 25 -4.65 0.29 7.88
CA ILE A 25 -3.38 0.98 7.63
C ILE A 25 -2.32 0.59 8.66
N ALA A 26 -2.71 0.38 9.92
CA ALA A 26 -1.78 0.17 11.04
C ALA A 26 -1.39 -1.31 11.18
N GLU A 27 -0.24 -1.70 10.63
CA GLU A 27 0.32 -3.06 10.80
C GLU A 27 0.75 -3.34 12.24
N GLY A 28 1.19 -2.34 12.99
CA GLY A 28 1.58 -2.42 14.41
C GLY A 28 0.40 -2.45 15.39
N GLY A 29 -0.84 -2.42 14.89
CA GLY A 29 -2.05 -2.38 15.70
C GLY A 29 -2.53 -0.97 16.03
N ILE A 30 -3.76 -0.92 16.57
CA ILE A 30 -4.39 0.33 17.02
C ILE A 30 -4.77 0.24 18.49
N TYR A 31 -4.86 1.39 19.14
CA TYR A 31 -5.46 1.54 20.47
C TYR A 31 -6.47 2.68 20.42
N ILE A 32 -7.64 2.48 21.05
CA ILE A 32 -8.72 3.45 21.00
C ILE A 32 -8.99 4.02 22.38
N GLU A 33 -8.92 5.34 22.50
CA GLU A 33 -9.39 6.08 23.68
C GLU A 33 -10.80 6.59 23.43
N ASP A 34 -11.77 5.91 24.01
CA ASP A 34 -13.18 6.29 23.98
C ASP A 34 -13.72 6.41 25.39
N TYR A 35 -14.02 7.64 25.79
CA TYR A 35 -14.55 7.95 27.11
C TYR A 35 -16.06 8.26 27.11
N SER A 36 -16.76 8.04 25.98
CA SER A 36 -18.16 8.40 25.82
C SER A 36 -19.07 7.74 26.85
N ASP A 37 -18.82 6.47 27.17
CA ASP A 37 -19.64 5.64 28.06
C ASP A 37 -18.85 5.14 29.29
N ILE A 38 -17.84 5.92 29.74
CA ILE A 38 -16.90 5.48 30.79
C ILE A 38 -17.57 5.04 32.09
N GLU A 39 -18.66 5.69 32.49
CA GLU A 39 -19.40 5.34 33.70
C GLU A 39 -20.02 3.94 33.59
N GLN A 40 -20.56 3.61 32.41
CA GLN A 40 -21.13 2.29 32.16
C GLN A 40 -20.04 1.22 32.06
N GLN A 41 -18.97 1.50 31.37
CA GLN A 41 -17.84 0.57 31.23
C GLN A 41 -17.17 0.25 32.56
N VAL A 42 -16.98 1.24 33.42
CA VAL A 42 -16.40 1.03 34.75
C VAL A 42 -17.33 0.22 35.64
N ALA A 43 -18.64 0.47 35.59
CA ALA A 43 -19.62 -0.31 36.33
C ALA A 43 -19.66 -1.79 35.90
N GLU A 44 -19.52 -2.06 34.60
CA GLU A 44 -19.58 -3.42 34.04
C GLU A 44 -18.28 -4.20 34.25
N ILE A 45 -17.10 -3.56 34.13
CA ILE A 45 -15.81 -4.24 34.11
C ILE A 45 -15.15 -4.27 35.50
N ALA A 46 -15.18 -3.17 36.23
CA ALA A 46 -14.38 -3.03 37.43
C ALA A 46 -15.16 -3.19 38.75
N HIS A 47 -16.51 -3.14 38.75
CA HIS A 47 -17.35 -3.17 39.93
C HIS A 47 -16.90 -2.16 41.03
N VAL A 48 -16.37 -1.02 40.62
CA VAL A 48 -15.84 0.03 41.51
C VAL A 48 -16.77 1.26 41.45
N ASP A 49 -17.08 1.81 42.60
CA ASP A 49 -17.99 2.99 42.72
C ASP A 49 -17.22 4.33 42.57
N LEU A 50 -15.91 4.30 42.34
CA LEU A 50 -15.10 5.51 42.25
C LEU A 50 -14.34 5.55 40.92
N ILE A 51 -14.71 6.53 40.10
CA ILE A 51 -13.99 6.90 38.88
C ILE A 51 -13.14 8.15 39.21
N GLU A 52 -11.88 8.15 38.81
CA GLU A 52 -11.02 9.32 38.99
C GLU A 52 -11.59 10.52 38.23
N GLN A 53 -11.62 11.69 38.86
CA GLN A 53 -12.20 12.91 38.30
C GLN A 53 -11.54 13.27 36.95
N GLU A 54 -10.26 13.00 36.80
CA GLU A 54 -9.51 13.23 35.56
C GLU A 54 -10.06 12.45 34.36
N LEU A 55 -10.59 11.24 34.59
CA LEU A 55 -11.23 10.43 33.54
C LEU A 55 -12.65 10.93 33.22
N LEU A 56 -13.36 11.47 34.23
CA LEU A 56 -14.70 12.05 34.03
C LEU A 56 -14.64 13.37 33.26
N ASP A 57 -13.51 14.09 33.34
CA ASP A 57 -13.29 15.37 32.67
C ASP A 57 -12.84 15.20 31.21
N LYS A 58 -12.58 13.95 30.76
CA LYS A 58 -12.23 13.67 29.37
C LYS A 58 -13.40 13.97 28.41
N PRO A 59 -13.10 14.44 27.17
CA PRO A 59 -14.13 14.71 26.16
C PRO A 59 -14.91 13.44 25.80
N ARG A 60 -16.25 13.56 25.75
CA ARG A 60 -17.16 12.44 25.44
C ARG A 60 -17.73 12.47 24.03
N ASP A 61 -17.48 13.55 23.31
CA ASP A 61 -17.99 13.82 21.96
C ASP A 61 -17.00 13.39 20.86
N ARG A 62 -15.83 12.91 21.26
CA ARG A 62 -14.74 12.52 20.37
C ARG A 62 -14.06 11.24 20.83
N VAL A 63 -13.41 10.58 19.87
CA VAL A 63 -12.60 9.37 20.06
C VAL A 63 -11.19 9.64 19.54
N ILE A 64 -10.18 9.14 20.24
CA ILE A 64 -8.78 9.19 19.81
C ILE A 64 -8.36 7.78 19.41
N ILE A 65 -7.90 7.63 18.17
CA ILE A 65 -7.39 6.36 17.63
C ILE A 65 -5.88 6.49 17.52
N HIS A 66 -5.15 5.70 18.29
CA HIS A 66 -3.69 5.58 18.22
C HIS A 66 -3.32 4.52 17.20
N MET A 67 -2.42 4.87 16.31
CA MET A 67 -1.84 3.98 15.32
C MET A 67 -0.33 3.88 15.56
N TYR A 68 0.15 2.69 15.85
CA TYR A 68 1.56 2.46 16.12
C TYR A 68 2.27 1.99 14.86
N LEU A 69 3.24 2.80 14.41
CA LEU A 69 4.07 2.46 13.26
C LEU A 69 5.38 1.83 13.73
N GLU A 70 5.73 0.71 13.11
CA GLU A 70 7.00 0.05 13.34
C GLU A 70 8.19 0.92 12.90
N PRO A 71 9.36 0.76 13.56
CA PRO A 71 10.57 1.44 13.15
C PRO A 71 10.95 1.10 11.70
N GLY A 72 11.03 2.13 10.86
CA GLY A 72 11.31 1.98 9.43
C GLY A 72 10.12 2.23 8.53
N THR A 73 8.90 2.23 9.06
CA THR A 73 7.71 2.67 8.31
C THR A 73 7.74 4.19 8.15
N SER A 74 7.41 4.68 6.96
CA SER A 74 7.36 6.12 6.68
C SER A 74 6.10 6.76 7.30
N PRO A 75 6.22 7.59 8.35
CA PRO A 75 5.06 8.27 8.92
C PRO A 75 4.36 9.18 7.90
N VAL A 76 5.13 9.72 6.96
CA VAL A 76 4.63 10.62 5.92
C VAL A 76 3.70 9.90 4.94
N GLU A 77 4.08 8.69 4.50
CA GLU A 77 3.25 7.88 3.61
C GLU A 77 1.97 7.42 4.33
N THR A 78 2.10 7.00 5.57
CA THR A 78 0.97 6.60 6.40
C THR A 78 0.00 7.77 6.59
N LEU A 79 0.49 8.97 6.89
CA LEU A 79 -0.35 10.16 7.03
C LEU A 79 -1.05 10.54 5.73
N ALA A 80 -0.37 10.44 4.58
CA ALA A 80 -0.98 10.69 3.28
C ALA A 80 -2.12 9.70 2.99
N LEU A 81 -1.91 8.42 3.30
CA LEU A 81 -2.92 7.38 3.13
C LEU A 81 -4.12 7.59 4.07
N ILE A 82 -3.87 7.92 5.35
CA ILE A 82 -4.92 8.30 6.30
C ILE A 82 -5.76 9.45 5.74
N SER A 83 -5.10 10.54 5.31
CA SER A 83 -5.78 11.71 4.76
C SER A 83 -6.70 11.34 3.60
N ALA A 84 -6.19 10.62 2.61
CA ALA A 84 -6.97 10.19 1.45
C ALA A 84 -8.18 9.32 1.83
N ARG A 85 -8.02 8.41 2.77
CA ARG A 85 -9.09 7.52 3.22
C ARG A 85 -10.17 8.23 4.05
N MET A 86 -9.74 9.09 4.98
CA MET A 86 -10.68 9.89 5.79
C MET A 86 -11.48 10.85 4.93
N GLU A 87 -10.84 11.53 3.96
CA GLU A 87 -11.52 12.39 3.00
C GLU A 87 -12.52 11.60 2.12
N ALA A 88 -12.11 10.44 1.62
CA ALA A 88 -12.99 9.59 0.80
C ALA A 88 -14.21 9.07 1.59
N ALA A 89 -14.05 8.85 2.90
CA ALA A 89 -15.13 8.46 3.80
C ALA A 89 -15.97 9.66 4.29
N GLY A 90 -15.56 10.91 4.00
CA GLY A 90 -16.22 12.11 4.48
C GLY A 90 -16.05 12.36 5.97
N ILE A 91 -14.99 11.79 6.60
CA ILE A 91 -14.72 11.87 8.02
C ILE A 91 -13.87 13.10 8.32
N ALA A 92 -14.37 13.98 9.20
CA ALA A 92 -13.56 15.09 9.73
C ALA A 92 -12.67 14.58 10.87
N TYR A 93 -11.39 14.91 10.84
CA TYR A 93 -10.43 14.47 11.83
C TYR A 93 -9.34 15.50 12.08
N THR A 94 -8.65 15.36 13.22
CA THR A 94 -7.36 16.01 13.47
C THR A 94 -6.33 14.92 13.74
N VAL A 95 -5.06 15.22 13.42
CA VAL A 95 -3.97 14.26 13.64
C VAL A 95 -2.85 14.91 14.42
N GLU A 96 -2.31 14.15 15.38
CA GLU A 96 -1.11 14.48 16.13
C GLU A 96 -0.13 13.32 15.98
N THR A 97 1.18 13.62 15.91
CA THR A 97 2.22 12.61 15.84
C THR A 97 3.27 12.90 16.90
N GLU A 98 3.61 11.89 17.69
CA GLU A 98 4.71 12.01 18.63
C GLU A 98 6.01 11.59 17.94
N GLY A 99 6.95 12.54 17.80
CA GLY A 99 8.21 12.34 17.07
C GLY A 99 8.33 13.06 15.74
N VAL A 100 7.26 13.68 15.22
CA VAL A 100 7.26 14.50 14.00
C VAL A 100 6.78 15.90 14.33
N GLU A 101 7.59 16.94 14.04
CA GLU A 101 7.22 18.34 14.29
C GLU A 101 5.98 18.75 13.47
N GLN A 102 5.03 19.38 14.14
CA GLN A 102 3.66 19.66 13.71
C GLN A 102 3.51 20.77 12.65
N GLU A 103 4.59 21.25 12.07
CA GLU A 103 4.54 22.33 11.07
C GLU A 103 4.16 21.81 9.68
N ASP A 104 2.95 22.13 9.24
CA ASP A 104 2.46 21.99 7.84
C ASP A 104 2.17 20.58 7.31
N TRP A 105 1.56 19.70 8.09
CA TRP A 105 1.26 18.36 7.57
C TRP A 105 0.28 18.34 6.38
N GLN A 106 -0.66 19.27 6.24
CA GLN A 106 -1.58 19.33 5.08
C GLN A 106 -0.86 19.59 3.74
N ASN A 107 0.32 20.26 3.76
CA ASN A 107 1.16 20.47 2.59
C ASN A 107 2.64 20.09 2.84
N GLY A 108 3.01 19.88 4.10
CA GLY A 108 4.39 19.64 4.53
C GLY A 108 4.95 18.29 4.06
N TRP A 109 4.09 17.27 3.91
CA TRP A 109 4.49 15.97 3.41
C TRP A 109 5.03 16.05 1.97
N ARG A 110 4.55 16.98 1.12
CA ARG A 110 5.03 17.17 -0.25
C ARG A 110 6.53 17.54 -0.31
N LYS A 111 7.07 18.21 0.70
CA LYS A 111 8.50 18.58 0.77
C LYS A 111 9.43 17.39 1.01
N TYR A 112 8.90 16.28 1.55
CA TYR A 112 9.68 15.05 1.81
C TYR A 112 9.63 14.06 0.63
N TYR A 113 8.74 14.28 -0.33
CA TYR A 113 8.72 13.48 -1.55
C TYR A 113 9.70 14.07 -2.55
N HIS A 114 10.70 13.29 -2.85
CA HIS A 114 11.70 13.61 -3.85
C HIS A 114 11.63 12.61 -5.00
N PRO A 115 12.01 13.01 -6.22
CA PRO A 115 12.16 12.06 -7.31
C PRO A 115 13.07 10.90 -6.93
N LEU A 116 12.66 9.68 -7.25
CA LEU A 116 13.37 8.45 -6.93
C LEU A 116 13.79 7.76 -8.22
N GLU A 117 15.08 7.55 -8.38
CA GLU A 117 15.60 6.73 -9.47
C GLU A 117 15.60 5.26 -9.06
N ILE A 118 14.92 4.41 -9.85
CA ILE A 118 14.74 2.99 -9.56
C ILE A 118 15.26 2.17 -10.75
N GLY A 119 16.02 1.13 -10.44
CA GLY A 119 16.69 0.33 -11.47
C GLY A 119 17.58 1.18 -12.38
N LYS A 120 17.59 0.90 -13.66
CA LYS A 120 18.41 1.61 -14.67
C LYS A 120 17.62 2.60 -15.50
N ARG A 121 16.32 2.35 -15.75
CA ARG A 121 15.51 3.08 -16.72
C ARG A 121 14.41 3.94 -16.11
N LEU A 122 14.03 3.74 -14.85
CA LEU A 122 12.88 4.41 -14.24
C LEU A 122 13.27 5.57 -13.32
N ALA A 123 12.42 6.59 -13.28
CA ALA A 123 12.40 7.63 -12.27
C ALA A 123 10.94 7.90 -11.86
N VAL A 124 10.61 7.71 -10.59
CA VAL A 124 9.31 8.08 -10.00
C VAL A 124 9.39 9.55 -9.62
N VAL A 125 8.47 10.35 -10.11
CA VAL A 125 8.46 11.80 -9.92
C VAL A 125 7.10 12.24 -9.36
N PRO A 126 7.05 12.92 -8.21
CA PRO A 126 5.81 13.50 -7.70
C PRO A 126 5.19 14.48 -8.71
N SER A 127 3.85 14.50 -8.81
CA SER A 127 3.12 15.29 -9.84
C SER A 127 3.37 16.80 -9.76
N TRP A 128 3.79 17.31 -8.60
CA TRP A 128 4.09 18.74 -8.35
C TRP A 128 5.58 19.12 -8.50
N GLN A 129 6.44 18.18 -8.92
CA GLN A 129 7.87 18.43 -9.09
C GLN A 129 8.30 18.26 -10.53
N GLU A 130 9.18 19.15 -10.97
CA GLU A 130 9.94 18.95 -12.20
C GLU A 130 11.23 18.21 -11.88
N TYR A 131 11.57 17.23 -12.68
CA TYR A 131 12.81 16.46 -12.55
C TYR A 131 13.43 16.25 -13.92
N ASP A 132 14.66 16.71 -14.10
CA ASP A 132 15.40 16.53 -15.35
C ASP A 132 16.20 15.25 -15.28
N THR A 133 15.90 14.30 -16.18
CA THR A 133 16.53 12.98 -16.23
C THR A 133 16.33 12.37 -17.61
N ASP A 134 17.31 11.56 -18.04
CA ASP A 134 17.22 10.73 -19.24
C ASP A 134 16.39 9.45 -19.03
N ARG A 135 15.94 9.20 -17.80
CA ARG A 135 15.15 8.02 -17.45
C ARG A 135 13.68 8.18 -17.84
N VAL A 136 13.00 7.07 -17.95
CA VAL A 136 11.54 7.01 -18.14
C VAL A 136 10.86 7.55 -16.89
N LYS A 137 10.22 8.71 -17.01
CA LYS A 137 9.50 9.32 -15.88
C LYS A 137 8.15 8.63 -15.68
N LEU A 138 7.90 8.25 -14.44
CA LEU A 138 6.62 7.84 -13.92
C LEU A 138 6.14 8.91 -12.94
N VAL A 139 5.11 9.64 -13.34
CA VAL A 139 4.53 10.73 -12.54
C VAL A 139 3.46 10.16 -11.62
N LEU A 140 3.55 10.43 -10.34
CA LEU A 140 2.60 9.95 -9.34
C LEU A 140 2.06 11.09 -8.47
N ASP A 141 0.79 11.02 -8.15
CA ASP A 141 0.24 11.73 -7.00
C ASP A 141 0.11 10.74 -5.82
N PRO A 142 1.05 10.78 -4.85
CA PRO A 142 1.05 9.83 -3.74
C PRO A 142 -0.09 10.05 -2.73
N GLY A 143 -0.85 11.15 -2.84
CA GLY A 143 -1.95 11.47 -1.92
C GLY A 143 -3.20 10.59 -2.09
N LEU A 144 -3.25 9.71 -3.08
CA LEU A 144 -4.50 9.02 -3.44
C LEU A 144 -4.54 7.53 -3.13
N ALA A 145 -3.40 6.81 -3.00
CA ALA A 145 -3.37 5.38 -2.65
C ALA A 145 -1.99 4.91 -2.20
N PHE A 146 -1.93 3.70 -1.60
CA PHE A 146 -0.66 3.02 -1.28
C PHE A 146 0.17 2.75 -2.55
N GLY A 147 1.51 2.82 -2.43
CA GLY A 147 2.43 2.57 -3.54
C GLY A 147 3.00 3.85 -4.15
N THR A 148 3.82 4.57 -3.37
CA THR A 148 4.47 5.83 -3.78
C THR A 148 5.81 5.63 -4.49
N GLY A 149 6.29 4.37 -4.55
CA GLY A 149 7.62 4.01 -5.04
C GLY A 149 8.73 4.11 -3.98
N GLY A 150 8.48 4.79 -2.87
CA GLY A 150 9.45 4.96 -1.79
C GLY A 150 9.65 3.73 -0.91
N HIS A 151 8.65 2.86 -0.81
CA HIS A 151 8.76 1.63 -0.03
C HIS A 151 9.66 0.60 -0.72
N GLU A 152 10.41 -0.16 0.06
CA GLU A 152 11.36 -1.15 -0.40
C GLU A 152 10.72 -2.19 -1.34
N THR A 153 9.53 -2.67 -0.99
CA THR A 153 8.81 -3.68 -1.78
C THR A 153 8.43 -3.19 -3.16
N THR A 154 7.96 -1.94 -3.27
CA THR A 154 7.62 -1.30 -4.54
C THR A 154 8.87 -1.08 -5.39
N SER A 155 9.96 -0.58 -4.76
CA SER A 155 11.25 -0.41 -5.43
C SER A 155 11.77 -1.73 -5.98
N LEU A 156 11.73 -2.82 -5.21
CA LEU A 156 12.16 -4.16 -5.64
C LEU A 156 11.34 -4.69 -6.82
N CYS A 157 10.00 -4.53 -6.80
CA CYS A 157 9.14 -4.90 -7.92
C CYS A 157 9.47 -4.08 -9.18
N MET A 158 9.68 -2.77 -9.05
CA MET A 158 10.02 -1.90 -10.17
C MET A 158 11.38 -2.23 -10.75
N GLU A 159 12.39 -2.56 -9.92
CA GLU A 159 13.69 -3.07 -10.38
C GLU A 159 13.54 -4.39 -11.16
N ALA A 160 12.68 -5.29 -10.65
CA ALA A 160 12.39 -6.54 -11.33
C ALA A 160 11.67 -6.33 -12.68
N LEU A 161 10.76 -5.36 -12.77
CA LEU A 161 10.11 -4.95 -14.02
C LEU A 161 11.10 -4.30 -14.98
N ASP A 162 11.98 -3.42 -14.48
CA ASP A 162 13.02 -2.75 -15.29
C ASP A 162 13.93 -3.74 -16.01
N GLU A 163 14.26 -4.87 -15.38
CA GLU A 163 15.09 -5.91 -15.94
C GLU A 163 14.37 -6.80 -16.97
N ARG A 164 13.03 -6.92 -16.88
CA ARG A 164 12.24 -7.94 -17.57
C ARG A 164 11.32 -7.42 -18.67
N VAL A 165 10.86 -6.18 -18.57
CA VAL A 165 10.07 -5.59 -19.66
C VAL A 165 10.98 -5.25 -20.84
N GLN A 166 10.73 -5.91 -21.97
CA GLN A 166 11.48 -5.76 -23.22
C GLN A 166 10.67 -5.02 -24.30
N GLY A 167 9.35 -4.98 -24.13
CA GLY A 167 8.38 -4.34 -25.01
C GLY A 167 7.37 -5.31 -25.59
N GLY A 168 6.12 -4.92 -25.53
CA GLY A 168 5.01 -5.70 -26.09
C GLY A 168 4.32 -6.67 -25.14
N GLU A 169 4.75 -6.76 -23.88
CA GLU A 169 4.19 -7.66 -22.89
C GLU A 169 2.75 -7.28 -22.51
N ARG A 170 1.96 -8.30 -22.15
CA ARG A 170 0.70 -8.19 -21.43
C ARG A 170 0.97 -8.39 -19.94
N VAL A 171 0.64 -7.40 -19.14
CA VAL A 171 0.95 -7.37 -17.70
C VAL A 171 -0.33 -7.46 -16.87
N LEU A 172 -0.26 -8.20 -15.76
CA LEU A 172 -1.29 -8.23 -14.72
C LEU A 172 -0.69 -7.74 -13.40
N ASP A 173 -1.32 -6.78 -12.76
CA ASP A 173 -0.91 -6.23 -11.47
C ASP A 173 -2.00 -6.50 -10.43
N ILE A 174 -1.73 -7.40 -9.48
CA ILE A 174 -2.68 -7.86 -8.46
C ILE A 174 -2.41 -7.10 -7.15
N GLY A 175 -3.44 -6.45 -6.60
CA GLY A 175 -3.29 -5.46 -5.55
C GLY A 175 -2.62 -4.20 -6.10
N THR A 176 -3.18 -3.66 -7.19
CA THR A 176 -2.51 -2.61 -7.98
C THR A 176 -2.33 -1.29 -7.25
N GLY A 177 -3.13 -1.01 -6.21
CA GLY A 177 -3.03 0.20 -5.39
C GLY A 177 -3.08 1.47 -6.24
N SER A 178 -2.02 2.27 -6.19
CA SER A 178 -1.84 3.49 -7.01
C SER A 178 -1.69 3.22 -8.52
N GLY A 179 -1.58 1.96 -8.93
CA GLY A 179 -1.28 1.56 -10.30
C GLY A 179 0.20 1.61 -10.66
N ILE A 180 1.08 1.91 -9.69
CA ILE A 180 2.50 2.20 -9.97
C ILE A 180 3.22 1.11 -10.75
N LEU A 181 3.00 -0.18 -10.44
CA LEU A 181 3.68 -1.29 -11.10
C LEU A 181 3.15 -1.50 -12.52
N ALA A 182 1.83 -1.46 -12.69
CA ALA A 182 1.20 -1.53 -14.02
C ALA A 182 1.64 -0.37 -14.92
N ILE A 183 1.63 0.86 -14.38
CA ILE A 183 2.08 2.06 -15.10
C ILE A 183 3.57 1.98 -15.42
N ALA A 184 4.42 1.52 -14.47
CA ALA A 184 5.85 1.32 -14.72
C ALA A 184 6.08 0.36 -15.88
N ALA A 185 5.40 -0.78 -15.91
CA ALA A 185 5.50 -1.74 -17.01
C ALA A 185 5.10 -1.11 -18.35
N LEU A 186 3.99 -0.37 -18.41
CA LEU A 186 3.55 0.32 -19.62
C LEU A 186 4.55 1.39 -20.08
N LYS A 187 5.12 2.16 -19.16
CA LYS A 187 6.13 3.18 -19.47
C LYS A 187 7.45 2.55 -19.94
N LEU A 188 7.77 1.35 -19.48
CA LEU A 188 8.93 0.56 -19.94
C LEU A 188 8.71 -0.10 -21.31
N GLY A 189 7.48 -0.11 -21.84
CA GLY A 189 7.17 -0.60 -23.17
C GLY A 189 6.21 -1.77 -23.27
N ALA A 190 5.61 -2.23 -22.15
CA ALA A 190 4.54 -3.21 -22.17
C ALA A 190 3.39 -2.72 -23.07
N ALA A 191 2.73 -3.64 -23.79
CA ALA A 191 1.68 -3.30 -24.73
C ALA A 191 0.39 -2.88 -24.02
N VAL A 192 -0.02 -3.67 -23.03
CA VAL A 192 -1.22 -3.46 -22.22
C VAL A 192 -0.98 -3.95 -20.78
N ALA A 193 -1.70 -3.38 -19.84
CA ALA A 193 -1.74 -3.84 -18.47
C ALA A 193 -3.17 -3.94 -17.95
N GLU A 194 -3.40 -4.88 -17.05
CA GLU A 194 -4.59 -5.00 -16.22
C GLU A 194 -4.19 -4.87 -14.77
N GLY A 195 -4.89 -4.02 -14.01
CA GLY A 195 -4.76 -3.89 -12.57
C GLY A 195 -6.02 -4.41 -11.88
N VAL A 196 -5.86 -5.14 -10.78
CA VAL A 196 -6.98 -5.60 -9.95
C VAL A 196 -6.72 -5.16 -8.53
N ASP A 197 -7.72 -4.58 -7.88
CA ASP A 197 -7.67 -4.23 -6.47
C ASP A 197 -9.05 -4.44 -5.83
N ILE A 198 -9.06 -4.86 -4.57
CA ILE A 198 -10.30 -5.03 -3.81
C ILE A 198 -10.94 -3.69 -3.46
N ASP A 199 -10.13 -2.63 -3.41
CA ASP A 199 -10.54 -1.31 -3.02
C ASP A 199 -10.94 -0.43 -4.21
N PRO A 200 -12.20 0.02 -4.28
CA PRO A 200 -12.65 0.94 -5.34
C PRO A 200 -11.89 2.28 -5.37
N VAL A 201 -11.32 2.72 -4.22
CA VAL A 201 -10.52 3.96 -4.16
C VAL A 201 -9.20 3.73 -4.89
N ALA A 202 -8.53 2.60 -4.66
CA ALA A 202 -7.32 2.21 -5.37
C ALA A 202 -7.55 2.15 -6.89
N VAL A 203 -8.64 1.52 -7.32
CA VAL A 203 -9.01 1.42 -8.75
C VAL A 203 -9.16 2.79 -9.39
N ARG A 204 -9.83 3.74 -8.72
CA ARG A 204 -9.97 5.12 -9.22
C ARG A 204 -8.60 5.79 -9.31
N THR A 205 -7.81 5.71 -8.25
CA THR A 205 -6.48 6.33 -8.17
C THR A 205 -5.53 5.80 -9.25
N ALA A 206 -5.52 4.48 -9.48
CA ALA A 206 -4.73 3.89 -10.56
C ALA A 206 -5.14 4.45 -11.94
N GLY A 207 -6.44 4.68 -12.15
CA GLY A 207 -6.94 5.33 -13.37
C GLY A 207 -6.47 6.78 -13.52
N GLU A 208 -6.50 7.56 -12.43
CA GLU A 208 -6.04 8.94 -12.40
C GLU A 208 -4.52 9.02 -12.66
N ASN A 209 -3.74 8.18 -12.00
CA ASN A 209 -2.30 8.08 -12.23
C ASN A 209 -1.96 7.61 -13.66
N ALA A 210 -2.75 6.69 -14.23
CA ALA A 210 -2.58 6.28 -15.63
C ALA A 210 -2.77 7.47 -16.59
N ALA A 211 -3.76 8.34 -16.33
CA ALA A 211 -3.99 9.55 -17.10
C ALA A 211 -2.83 10.55 -16.96
N LEU A 212 -2.29 10.75 -15.76
CA LEU A 212 -1.09 11.59 -15.53
C LEU A 212 0.11 11.12 -16.34
N ASN A 213 0.21 9.83 -16.60
CA ASN A 213 1.30 9.21 -17.35
C ASN A 213 1.02 9.02 -18.85
N GLY A 214 -0.20 9.35 -19.32
CA GLY A 214 -0.60 9.19 -20.73
C GLY A 214 -0.72 7.73 -21.16
N VAL A 215 -1.05 6.82 -20.23
CA VAL A 215 -1.19 5.38 -20.50
C VAL A 215 -2.59 4.84 -20.17
N GLN A 216 -3.56 5.71 -19.93
CA GLN A 216 -4.93 5.34 -19.58
C GLN A 216 -5.62 4.44 -20.64
N ASP A 217 -5.25 4.56 -21.91
CA ASP A 217 -5.81 3.75 -23.00
C ASP A 217 -5.21 2.32 -23.05
N LYS A 218 -4.16 2.07 -22.26
CA LYS A 218 -3.45 0.79 -22.20
C LYS A 218 -3.59 0.10 -20.85
N LEU A 219 -4.16 0.77 -19.85
CA LEU A 219 -4.40 0.24 -18.52
C LEU A 219 -5.88 0.05 -18.28
N THR A 220 -6.30 -1.18 -17.99
CA THR A 220 -7.63 -1.49 -17.47
C THR A 220 -7.53 -1.79 -16.00
N VAL A 221 -8.30 -1.11 -15.15
CA VAL A 221 -8.31 -1.37 -13.70
C VAL A 221 -9.69 -1.82 -13.27
N LEU A 222 -9.75 -2.89 -12.48
CA LEU A 222 -10.98 -3.57 -12.08
C LEU A 222 -11.05 -3.74 -10.57
N VAL A 223 -12.23 -3.53 -10.00
CA VAL A 223 -12.50 -3.92 -8.61
C VAL A 223 -12.68 -5.44 -8.56
N GLY A 224 -11.87 -6.13 -7.77
CA GLY A 224 -11.91 -7.59 -7.63
C GLY A 224 -10.98 -8.10 -6.53
N ASP A 225 -11.23 -9.31 -6.07
CA ASP A 225 -10.38 -9.97 -5.08
C ASP A 225 -9.33 -10.83 -5.79
N LEU A 226 -8.05 -10.53 -5.53
CA LEU A 226 -6.90 -11.21 -6.11
C LEU A 226 -7.07 -11.40 -7.64
N SER A 227 -7.17 -12.65 -8.11
CA SER A 227 -7.23 -12.98 -9.54
C SER A 227 -8.65 -13.17 -10.11
N ASP A 228 -9.71 -12.88 -9.35
CA ASP A 228 -11.11 -13.15 -9.75
C ASP A 228 -11.53 -12.48 -11.05
N LYS A 229 -10.95 -11.33 -11.36
CA LYS A 229 -11.23 -10.57 -12.57
C LYS A 229 -10.22 -10.78 -13.69
N ALA A 230 -9.10 -11.43 -13.38
CA ALA A 230 -8.06 -11.70 -14.36
C ALA A 230 -8.53 -12.70 -15.41
N SER A 231 -8.32 -12.41 -16.68
CA SER A 231 -8.75 -13.29 -17.78
C SER A 231 -7.67 -13.41 -18.86
N GLY A 232 -7.42 -14.63 -19.28
CA GLY A 232 -6.43 -14.92 -20.33
C GLY A 232 -5.05 -15.25 -19.81
N LYS A 233 -4.02 -14.87 -20.56
CA LYS A 233 -2.61 -15.15 -20.26
C LYS A 233 -1.80 -13.87 -20.25
N TYR A 234 -0.83 -13.81 -19.33
CA TYR A 234 0.02 -12.65 -19.13
C TYR A 234 1.48 -13.05 -19.21
N ASP A 235 2.29 -12.17 -19.76
CA ASP A 235 3.73 -12.35 -19.89
C ASP A 235 4.46 -11.98 -18.58
N ILE A 236 3.91 -11.00 -17.85
CA ILE A 236 4.39 -10.61 -16.52
C ILE A 236 3.18 -10.46 -15.59
N ILE A 237 3.29 -11.04 -14.40
CA ILE A 237 2.32 -10.87 -13.32
C ILE A 237 3.06 -10.27 -12.13
N THR A 238 2.55 -9.19 -11.55
CA THR A 238 3.06 -8.57 -10.33
C THR A 238 2.04 -8.72 -9.20
N ALA A 239 2.54 -8.92 -7.98
CA ALA A 239 1.73 -8.89 -6.76
C ALA A 239 2.60 -8.34 -5.62
N ASN A 240 2.37 -7.07 -5.24
CA ASN A 240 3.02 -6.45 -4.09
C ASN A 240 2.00 -6.35 -2.94
N ILE A 241 1.77 -7.49 -2.30
CA ILE A 241 0.74 -7.69 -1.28
C ILE A 241 1.30 -8.54 -0.13
N VAL A 242 0.60 -8.58 1.00
CA VAL A 242 1.06 -9.35 2.17
C VAL A 242 1.21 -10.85 1.90
N ALA A 243 2.13 -11.51 2.59
CA ALA A 243 2.51 -12.91 2.38
C ALA A 243 1.32 -13.88 2.36
N ASN A 244 0.31 -13.69 3.23
CA ASN A 244 -0.89 -14.55 3.25
C ASN A 244 -1.69 -14.43 1.95
N ALA A 245 -1.81 -13.23 1.39
CA ALA A 245 -2.51 -13.00 0.13
C ALA A 245 -1.73 -13.62 -1.06
N ILE A 246 -0.39 -13.55 -1.05
CA ILE A 246 0.45 -14.23 -2.05
C ILE A 246 0.26 -15.75 -1.99
N LEU A 247 0.26 -16.34 -0.80
CA LEU A 247 0.02 -17.79 -0.62
C LEU A 247 -1.37 -18.20 -1.11
N SER A 248 -2.40 -17.38 -0.87
CA SER A 248 -3.75 -17.61 -1.37
C SER A 248 -3.85 -17.50 -2.89
N LEU A 249 -3.09 -16.57 -3.49
CA LEU A 249 -3.03 -16.33 -4.92
C LEU A 249 -2.25 -17.41 -5.69
N ALA A 250 -1.19 -17.97 -5.08
CA ALA A 250 -0.20 -18.84 -5.72
C ALA A 250 -0.80 -19.97 -6.58
N PRO A 251 -1.84 -20.70 -6.13
CA PRO A 251 -2.44 -21.79 -6.94
C PRO A 251 -3.05 -21.33 -8.28
N ALA A 252 -3.49 -20.08 -8.39
CA ALA A 252 -4.09 -19.54 -9.60
C ALA A 252 -3.05 -19.04 -10.61
N VAL A 253 -1.87 -18.63 -10.14
CA VAL A 253 -0.83 -17.94 -10.96
C VAL A 253 -0.39 -18.76 -12.17
N PRO A 254 -0.06 -20.07 -12.10
CA PRO A 254 0.35 -20.84 -13.27
C PRO A 254 -0.72 -20.89 -14.36
N GLY A 255 -2.01 -20.83 -13.95
CA GLY A 255 -3.15 -20.74 -14.85
C GLY A 255 -3.22 -19.45 -15.64
N LEU A 256 -2.69 -18.35 -15.12
CA LEU A 256 -2.68 -17.02 -15.73
C LEU A 256 -1.38 -16.72 -16.50
N MET A 257 -0.32 -17.48 -16.30
CA MET A 257 0.97 -17.29 -16.98
C MET A 257 0.93 -17.77 -18.42
N ALA A 258 1.42 -16.93 -19.35
CA ALA A 258 1.79 -17.34 -20.70
C ALA A 258 3.05 -18.22 -20.68
N ASP A 259 3.40 -18.80 -21.83
CA ASP A 259 4.66 -19.55 -21.95
C ASP A 259 5.86 -18.62 -21.78
N GLY A 260 6.76 -18.97 -20.88
CA GLY A 260 7.94 -18.16 -20.56
C GLY A 260 7.64 -16.94 -19.66
N ALA A 261 6.42 -16.76 -19.20
CA ALA A 261 6.01 -15.66 -18.34
C ALA A 261 6.78 -15.59 -17.02
N THR A 262 6.74 -14.43 -16.38
CA THR A 262 7.35 -14.16 -15.08
C THR A 262 6.31 -13.76 -14.07
N PHE A 263 6.39 -14.29 -12.86
CA PHE A 263 5.64 -13.82 -11.69
C PHE A 263 6.60 -13.12 -10.73
N ILE A 264 6.25 -11.90 -10.31
CA ILE A 264 7.01 -11.06 -9.38
C ILE A 264 6.15 -10.85 -8.15
N ALA A 265 6.54 -11.43 -7.01
CA ALA A 265 5.84 -11.34 -5.74
C ALA A 265 6.67 -10.54 -4.73
N SER A 266 6.10 -9.54 -4.08
CA SER A 266 6.73 -8.76 -3.02
C SER A 266 5.69 -8.35 -1.95
N GLY A 267 6.10 -7.54 -0.96
CA GLY A 267 5.31 -7.31 0.25
C GLY A 267 5.54 -8.41 1.30
N ILE A 268 6.69 -9.07 1.21
CA ILE A 268 7.07 -10.23 2.03
C ILE A 268 8.17 -9.80 2.98
N ILE A 269 7.95 -9.90 4.29
CA ILE A 269 9.01 -9.68 5.29
C ILE A 269 9.99 -10.87 5.30
N ASP A 270 11.25 -10.63 5.61
CA ASP A 270 12.32 -11.64 5.62
C ASP A 270 11.94 -12.91 6.41
N SER A 271 11.31 -12.77 7.56
CA SER A 271 10.87 -13.89 8.41
C SER A 271 9.84 -14.82 7.74
N ARG A 272 9.13 -14.37 6.68
CA ARG A 272 8.13 -15.13 5.95
C ARG A 272 8.65 -15.67 4.59
N LYS A 273 9.88 -15.32 4.20
CA LYS A 273 10.47 -15.69 2.91
C LYS A 273 10.38 -17.18 2.59
N ASP A 274 10.89 -18.02 3.47
CA ASP A 274 10.97 -19.48 3.24
C ASP A 274 9.58 -20.11 3.12
N GLU A 275 8.61 -19.64 3.90
CA GLU A 275 7.22 -20.09 3.83
C GLU A 275 6.60 -19.75 2.48
N VAL A 276 6.81 -18.50 2.01
CA VAL A 276 6.26 -18.06 0.72
C VAL A 276 6.93 -18.80 -0.43
N ILE A 277 8.25 -19.01 -0.41
CA ILE A 277 8.96 -19.81 -1.42
C ILE A 277 8.36 -21.22 -1.49
N ALA A 278 8.23 -21.90 -0.37
CA ALA A 278 7.65 -23.24 -0.33
C ALA A 278 6.21 -23.28 -0.89
N GLY A 279 5.39 -22.28 -0.59
CA GLY A 279 4.03 -22.16 -1.12
C GLY A 279 3.99 -21.93 -2.63
N LEU A 280 4.87 -21.09 -3.15
CA LEU A 280 5.01 -20.84 -4.61
C LEU A 280 5.46 -22.09 -5.36
N GLU A 281 6.46 -22.81 -4.83
CA GLU A 281 6.96 -24.06 -5.42
C GLU A 281 5.88 -25.15 -5.40
N ALA A 282 5.15 -25.29 -4.29
CA ALA A 282 4.02 -26.22 -4.19
C ALA A 282 2.89 -25.92 -5.20
N ALA A 283 2.75 -24.67 -5.60
CA ALA A 283 1.81 -24.22 -6.62
C ALA A 283 2.30 -24.46 -8.07
N GLY A 284 3.50 -25.01 -8.29
CA GLY A 284 4.07 -25.28 -9.61
C GLY A 284 4.82 -24.09 -10.21
N LEU A 285 5.38 -23.22 -9.36
CA LEU A 285 6.24 -22.11 -9.74
C LEU A 285 7.69 -22.44 -9.35
N ALA A 286 8.64 -22.13 -10.21
CA ALA A 286 10.07 -22.26 -9.93
C ALA A 286 10.63 -20.88 -9.58
N VAL A 287 11.20 -20.74 -8.39
CA VAL A 287 11.90 -19.51 -7.97
C VAL A 287 13.18 -19.38 -8.76
N VAL A 288 13.35 -18.28 -9.48
CA VAL A 288 14.53 -18.00 -10.31
C VAL A 288 15.39 -16.88 -9.74
N GLU A 289 14.84 -16.02 -8.90
CA GLU A 289 15.57 -14.93 -8.27
C GLU A 289 14.86 -14.51 -6.97
N VAL A 290 15.64 -14.12 -5.98
CA VAL A 290 15.16 -13.47 -4.76
C VAL A 290 16.00 -12.21 -4.56
N LYS A 291 15.33 -11.06 -4.41
CA LYS A 291 15.94 -9.77 -4.10
C LYS A 291 15.53 -9.36 -2.69
N GLU A 292 16.46 -8.83 -1.93
CA GLU A 292 16.22 -8.35 -0.56
C GLU A 292 16.60 -6.87 -0.43
N LYS A 293 15.82 -6.12 0.32
CA LYS A 293 16.11 -4.73 0.66
C LYS A 293 15.53 -4.40 2.03
N ARG A 294 16.40 -4.14 3.00
CA ARG A 294 16.03 -3.73 4.37
C ARG A 294 15.00 -4.63 5.05
N GLY A 295 15.14 -5.95 4.91
CA GLY A 295 14.26 -6.94 5.53
C GLY A 295 12.98 -7.22 4.74
N TRP A 296 12.85 -6.69 3.52
CA TRP A 296 11.78 -6.99 2.59
C TRP A 296 12.27 -7.78 1.40
N GLU A 297 11.44 -8.72 0.95
CA GLU A 297 11.78 -9.65 -0.12
C GLU A 297 10.94 -9.40 -1.37
N CYS A 298 11.57 -9.63 -2.52
CA CYS A 298 10.89 -9.78 -3.81
C CYS A 298 11.32 -11.10 -4.44
N ILE A 299 10.36 -11.98 -4.68
CA ILE A 299 10.56 -13.32 -5.20
C ILE A 299 10.10 -13.34 -6.66
N VAL A 300 10.99 -13.73 -7.56
CA VAL A 300 10.70 -13.85 -8.98
C VAL A 300 10.62 -15.31 -9.37
N CYS A 301 9.52 -15.68 -10.02
CA CYS A 301 9.23 -17.05 -10.41
C CYS A 301 8.98 -17.19 -11.90
N LYS A 302 9.23 -18.40 -12.39
CA LYS A 302 8.79 -18.92 -13.69
C LYS A 302 7.80 -20.07 -13.47
N LYS A 303 7.07 -20.44 -14.49
CA LYS A 303 6.31 -21.70 -14.46
C LYS A 303 7.28 -22.86 -14.42
N ALA A 304 7.08 -23.81 -13.50
CA ALA A 304 7.93 -25.01 -13.34
C ALA A 304 7.80 -25.98 -14.51
#